data_a54e6567e45cc19a154c71895ab757b9
#
_entry.id   a54e6567e45cc19a154c71895ab757b9
#
_cell.length_a   1.000
_cell.length_b   1.000
_cell.length_c   1.000
_cell.angle_alpha   90.00
_cell.angle_beta   90.00
_cell.angle_gamma   90.00
#
_symmetry.space_group_name_H-M   'P 1'
#
loop_
_entity.id
_entity.type
_entity.pdbx_description
1 polymer ?
#
loop_
_entity_poly.entity_id
_entity_poly.type
_entity_poly.pdbx_seq_one_letter_code
_entity_poly.pdbx_strand_id
1 'polypeptide(L)'
;MFLFKLHAPRSVIVGGGIFAYANSLPCSLAWAAFGEANGALSAHEMRARIAYYRRIDPNDRSDFVIGCRILTQPFFFEEPEWIPVPSSWSPNIVSFKRYNTGEPDGMALWEMVNHRMYMSDVAQSLKSEHSLP
;
A
#
# COMPACT_ATOMS: atom_id res chain seq x y z
N MET A 1 -8.43 -3.20 -6.38
CA MET A 1 -6.98 -3.16 -6.17
C MET A 1 -6.60 -1.84 -5.51
N PHE A 2 -5.73 -1.89 -4.52
CA PHE A 2 -5.11 -0.72 -3.91
C PHE A 2 -3.70 -0.58 -4.45
N LEU A 3 -3.31 0.64 -4.78
CA LEU A 3 -1.94 0.96 -5.21
C LEU A 3 -1.27 1.83 -4.15
N PHE A 4 0.01 1.61 -3.94
CA PHE A 4 0.81 2.33 -2.96
C PHE A 4 1.60 3.43 -3.66
N LYS A 5 1.37 4.67 -3.24
CA LYS A 5 2.02 5.84 -3.78
C LYS A 5 2.97 6.45 -2.75
N LEU A 6 4.18 6.78 -3.17
CA LEU A 6 5.09 7.55 -2.34
C LEU A 6 4.62 9.01 -2.25
N HIS A 7 4.90 9.64 -1.12
CA HIS A 7 4.58 11.05 -0.91
C HIS A 7 5.33 11.96 -1.87
N ALA A 8 4.78 13.15 -2.09
CA ALA A 8 5.48 14.20 -2.82
C ALA A 8 6.84 14.49 -2.14
N PRO A 9 7.87 14.87 -2.89
CA PRO A 9 7.88 15.16 -4.32
C PRO A 9 8.01 13.95 -5.24
N ARG A 10 8.27 12.75 -4.72
CA ARG A 10 8.49 11.57 -5.58
C ARG A 10 7.24 11.18 -6.36
N SER A 11 6.08 11.15 -5.73
CA SER A 11 4.76 10.95 -6.37
C SER A 11 4.75 9.83 -7.42
N VAL A 12 5.23 8.64 -7.03
CA VAL A 12 5.28 7.45 -7.90
C VAL A 12 4.55 6.29 -7.22
N ILE A 13 3.99 5.40 -8.03
CA ILE A 13 3.35 4.18 -7.58
C ILE A 13 4.40 3.07 -7.53
N VAL A 14 4.56 2.45 -6.38
CA VAL A 14 5.64 1.51 -6.10
C VAL A 14 5.16 0.07 -5.93
N GLY A 15 3.86 -0.15 -5.90
CA GLY A 15 3.28 -1.47 -5.70
C GLY A 15 1.80 -1.39 -5.37
N GLY A 16 1.26 -2.44 -4.81
CA GLY A 16 -0.14 -2.49 -4.43
C GLY A 16 -0.54 -3.79 -3.76
N GLY A 17 -1.84 -4.02 -3.68
CA GLY A 17 -2.41 -5.26 -3.15
C GLY A 17 -3.89 -5.36 -3.48
N ILE A 18 -4.45 -6.53 -3.27
CA ILE A 18 -5.87 -6.78 -3.49
C ILE A 18 -6.62 -6.56 -2.17
N PHE A 19 -7.62 -5.70 -2.21
CA PHE A 19 -8.45 -5.45 -1.03
C PHE A 19 -9.27 -6.69 -0.69
N ALA A 20 -9.16 -7.15 0.55
CA ALA A 20 -9.94 -8.29 1.07
C ALA A 20 -11.12 -7.81 1.89
N TYR A 21 -10.85 -7.09 2.99
CA TYR A 21 -11.91 -6.54 3.84
C TYR A 21 -11.37 -5.42 4.73
N ALA A 22 -12.28 -4.66 5.34
CA ALA A 22 -11.96 -3.64 6.32
C ALA A 22 -12.63 -3.97 7.66
N ASN A 23 -11.95 -3.65 8.76
CA ASN A 23 -12.49 -3.75 10.10
C ASN A 23 -11.91 -2.66 11.00
N SER A 24 -12.40 -2.60 12.23
CA SER A 24 -11.88 -1.70 13.25
C SER A 24 -11.37 -2.53 14.41
N LEU A 25 -10.15 -2.27 14.86
CA LEU A 25 -9.48 -3.00 15.93
C LEU A 25 -8.84 -2.00 16.90
N PRO A 26 -8.74 -2.35 18.19
CA PRO A 26 -7.81 -1.64 19.07
C PRO A 26 -6.39 -1.70 18.50
N CYS A 27 -5.63 -0.62 18.67
CA CYS A 27 -4.27 -0.52 18.12
C CYS A 27 -3.38 -1.69 18.55
N SER A 28 -3.43 -2.10 19.81
CA SER A 28 -2.66 -3.23 20.32
C SER A 28 -3.04 -4.55 19.65
N LEU A 29 -4.31 -4.76 19.38
CA LEU A 29 -4.78 -5.98 18.72
C LEU A 29 -4.37 -6.01 17.26
N ALA A 30 -4.43 -4.89 16.57
CA ALA A 30 -3.95 -4.79 15.19
C ALA A 30 -2.46 -5.15 15.09
N TRP A 31 -1.64 -4.68 16.06
CA TRP A 31 -0.24 -5.07 16.11
C TRP A 31 -0.06 -6.56 16.41
N ALA A 32 -0.78 -7.09 17.40
CA ALA A 32 -0.69 -8.50 17.77
C ALA A 32 -1.07 -9.43 16.60
N ALA A 33 -2.05 -9.00 15.78
CA ALA A 33 -2.53 -9.81 14.65
C ALA A 33 -1.61 -9.73 13.43
N PHE A 34 -1.06 -8.56 13.12
CA PHE A 34 -0.39 -8.31 11.84
C PHE A 34 1.07 -7.87 11.96
N GLY A 35 1.54 -7.50 13.15
CA GLY A 35 2.95 -7.13 13.38
C GLY A 35 3.46 -6.09 12.38
N GLU A 36 4.62 -6.34 11.78
CA GLU A 36 5.26 -5.42 10.83
C GLU A 36 4.45 -5.19 9.54
N ALA A 37 3.48 -6.03 9.23
CA ALA A 37 2.55 -5.80 8.12
C ALA A 37 1.72 -4.52 8.31
N ASN A 38 1.67 -3.97 9.52
CA ASN A 38 1.08 -2.65 9.78
C ASN A 38 1.94 -1.48 9.26
N GLY A 39 3.13 -1.74 8.75
CA GLY A 39 4.00 -0.70 8.20
C GLY A 39 4.88 0.00 9.24
N ALA A 40 5.11 -0.62 10.39
CA ALA A 40 5.99 -0.12 11.44
C ALA A 40 6.87 -1.25 11.98
N LEU A 41 8.00 -0.91 12.59
CA LEU A 41 8.94 -1.90 13.10
C LEU A 41 8.61 -2.35 14.53
N SER A 42 7.77 -1.62 15.25
CA SER A 42 7.35 -1.95 16.62
C SER A 42 5.95 -1.43 16.90
N ALA A 43 5.30 -2.01 17.92
CA ALA A 43 4.01 -1.55 18.41
C ALA A 43 4.06 -0.09 18.88
N HIS A 44 5.13 0.28 19.55
CA HIS A 44 5.34 1.65 20.03
C HIS A 44 5.42 2.64 18.86
N GLU A 45 6.19 2.31 17.83
CA GLU A 45 6.33 3.16 16.65
C GLU A 45 5.00 3.31 15.91
N MET A 46 4.26 2.21 15.73
CA MET A 46 2.93 2.22 15.11
C MET A 46 1.98 3.16 15.87
N ARG A 47 1.90 2.96 17.19
CA ARG A 47 1.03 3.77 18.03
C ARG A 47 1.39 5.25 17.98
N ALA A 48 2.67 5.57 18.09
CA ALA A 48 3.17 6.94 18.08
C ALA A 48 2.84 7.64 16.75
N ARG A 49 3.01 6.94 15.65
CA ARG A 49 2.71 7.48 14.31
C ARG A 49 1.23 7.77 14.13
N ILE A 50 0.36 6.84 14.53
CA ILE A 50 -1.09 7.03 14.43
C ILE A 50 -1.55 8.16 15.36
N ALA A 51 -1.04 8.20 16.58
CA ALA A 51 -1.36 9.26 17.53
C ALA A 51 -0.98 10.64 17.00
N TYR A 52 0.17 10.74 16.35
CA TYR A 52 0.63 11.98 15.73
C TYR A 52 -0.36 12.47 14.67
N TYR A 53 -0.74 11.61 13.73
CA TYR A 53 -1.65 12.01 12.65
C TYR A 53 -3.08 12.26 13.13
N ARG A 54 -3.53 11.57 14.16
CA ARG A 54 -4.85 11.79 14.76
C ARG A 54 -4.89 12.92 15.77
N ARG A 55 -3.74 13.50 16.09
CA ARG A 55 -3.60 14.55 17.11
C ARG A 55 -4.13 14.10 18.47
N ILE A 56 -3.81 12.86 18.84
CA ILE A 56 -4.14 12.31 20.15
C ILE A 56 -3.17 12.90 21.18
N ASP A 57 -3.70 13.27 22.37
CA ASP A 57 -2.90 13.80 23.46
C ASP A 57 -1.75 12.82 23.78
N PRO A 58 -0.48 13.27 23.85
CA PRO A 58 0.65 12.39 24.22
C PRO A 58 0.50 11.70 25.57
N ASN A 59 -0.33 12.23 26.48
CA ASN A 59 -0.60 11.64 27.78
C ASN A 59 -1.77 10.64 27.75
N ASP A 60 -2.46 10.51 26.63
CA ASP A 60 -3.52 9.54 26.45
C ASP A 60 -2.92 8.13 26.38
N ARG A 61 -3.30 7.29 27.32
CA ARG A 61 -2.84 5.90 27.42
C ARG A 61 -3.86 4.89 26.93
N SER A 62 -4.99 5.34 26.39
CA SER A 62 -6.03 4.44 25.90
C SER A 62 -5.53 3.63 24.70
N ASP A 63 -6.08 2.43 24.58
CA ASP A 63 -5.87 1.58 23.41
C ASP A 63 -6.91 1.94 22.35
N PHE A 64 -6.68 3.05 21.66
CA PHE A 64 -7.65 3.59 20.72
C PHE A 64 -7.90 2.65 19.54
N VAL A 65 -9.13 2.67 19.03
CA VAL A 65 -9.55 1.88 17.88
C VAL A 65 -9.05 2.51 16.60
N ILE A 66 -8.55 1.68 15.70
CA ILE A 66 -8.09 2.09 14.36
C ILE A 66 -8.84 1.35 13.27
N GLY A 67 -9.03 2.00 12.13
CA GLY A 67 -9.55 1.35 10.94
C GLY A 67 -8.44 0.59 10.23
N CYS A 68 -8.68 -0.68 9.95
CA CYS A 68 -7.73 -1.55 9.26
C CYS A 68 -8.29 -1.96 7.90
N ARG A 69 -7.46 -1.87 6.86
CA ARG A 69 -7.75 -2.42 5.54
C ARG A 69 -6.82 -3.58 5.29
N ILE A 70 -7.40 -4.76 5.10
CA ILE A 70 -6.63 -5.98 4.89
C ILE A 70 -6.47 -6.17 3.39
N LEU A 71 -5.22 -6.23 2.96
CA LEU A 71 -4.84 -6.49 1.58
C LEU A 71 -4.23 -7.89 1.48
N THR A 72 -4.50 -8.56 0.37
CA THR A 72 -3.89 -9.84 0.03
C THR A 72 -3.03 -9.69 -1.23
N GLN A 73 -2.13 -10.63 -1.44
CA GLN A 73 -1.25 -10.66 -2.60
C GLN A 73 -0.52 -9.33 -2.82
N PRO A 74 0.18 -8.82 -1.80
CA PRO A 74 0.93 -7.57 -1.97
C PRO A 74 2.04 -7.75 -3.00
N PHE A 75 2.30 -6.71 -3.76
CA PHE A 75 3.36 -6.69 -4.76
C PHE A 75 4.09 -5.35 -4.71
N PHE A 76 5.37 -5.38 -5.03
CA PHE A 76 6.22 -4.19 -5.07
C PHE A 76 7.05 -4.21 -6.34
N PHE A 77 7.15 -3.07 -6.99
CA PHE A 77 7.96 -2.91 -8.19
C PHE A 77 9.39 -2.54 -7.83
N GLU A 78 10.35 -3.03 -8.62
CA GLU A 78 11.71 -2.50 -8.59
C GLU A 78 11.70 -1.03 -9.03
N GLU A 79 12.65 -0.24 -8.55
CA GLU A 79 12.65 1.21 -8.78
C GLU A 79 12.53 1.61 -10.26
N PRO A 80 13.21 0.95 -11.23
CA PRO A 80 13.03 1.28 -12.65
C PRO A 80 11.60 1.07 -13.17
N GLU A 81 10.81 0.26 -12.48
CA GLU A 81 9.42 -0.06 -12.85
C GLU A 81 8.39 0.80 -12.13
N TRP A 82 8.79 1.71 -11.27
CA TRP A 82 7.86 2.61 -10.59
C TRP A 82 7.09 3.44 -11.60
N ILE A 83 5.81 3.68 -11.31
CA ILE A 83 4.89 4.33 -12.24
C ILE A 83 4.63 5.76 -11.78
N PRO A 84 4.93 6.78 -12.60
CA PRO A 84 4.53 8.15 -12.30
C PRO A 84 3.02 8.25 -12.15
N VAL A 85 2.54 9.04 -11.18
CA VAL A 85 1.09 9.25 -11.03
C VAL A 85 0.54 9.96 -12.27
N PRO A 86 -0.73 9.70 -12.64
CA PRO A 86 -1.36 10.43 -13.74
C PRO A 86 -1.34 11.93 -13.54
N SER A 87 -1.29 12.69 -14.64
CA SER A 87 -1.29 14.15 -14.58
C SER A 87 -2.52 14.75 -13.91
N SER A 88 -3.62 13.99 -13.86
CA SER A 88 -4.83 14.35 -13.13
C SER A 88 -4.70 14.26 -11.61
N TRP A 89 -3.60 13.70 -11.10
CA TRP A 89 -3.36 13.67 -9.66
C TRP A 89 -2.95 15.07 -9.18
N SER A 90 -3.84 15.68 -8.38
CA SER A 90 -3.56 16.99 -7.81
C SER A 90 -2.54 16.89 -6.67
N PRO A 91 -1.54 17.80 -6.59
CA PRO A 91 -0.60 17.85 -5.47
C PRO A 91 -1.27 18.09 -4.11
N ASN A 92 -2.50 18.60 -4.12
CA ASN A 92 -3.26 18.86 -2.89
C ASN A 92 -3.96 17.62 -2.31
N ILE A 93 -3.93 16.47 -3.01
CA ILE A 93 -4.52 15.24 -2.52
C ILE A 93 -3.57 14.62 -1.48
N VAL A 94 -4.02 14.54 -0.22
CA VAL A 94 -3.19 14.10 0.90
C VAL A 94 -3.52 12.69 1.40
N SER A 95 -4.63 12.08 0.97
CA SER A 95 -5.02 10.76 1.44
C SER A 95 -5.05 9.73 0.33
N PHE A 96 -6.09 9.73 -0.51
CA PHE A 96 -6.20 8.77 -1.61
C PHE A 96 -7.03 9.35 -2.75
N LYS A 97 -6.88 8.75 -3.92
CA LYS A 97 -7.72 9.03 -5.08
C LYS A 97 -8.16 7.73 -5.72
N ARG A 98 -9.41 7.69 -6.16
CA ARG A 98 -9.97 6.57 -6.89
C ARG A 98 -9.89 6.84 -8.39
N TYR A 99 -9.40 5.85 -9.15
CA TYR A 99 -9.43 5.86 -10.61
C TYR A 99 -10.37 4.78 -11.11
N ASN A 100 -11.09 5.08 -12.18
CA ASN A 100 -12.02 4.16 -12.81
C ASN A 100 -11.40 3.67 -14.13
N THR A 101 -11.41 2.35 -14.36
CA THR A 101 -10.89 1.76 -15.61
C THR A 101 -11.74 2.13 -16.85
N GLY A 102 -12.95 2.66 -16.66
CA GLY A 102 -13.74 3.24 -17.74
C GLY A 102 -13.25 4.59 -18.22
N GLU A 103 -12.27 5.20 -17.55
CA GLU A 103 -11.71 6.50 -17.89
C GLU A 103 -10.25 6.34 -18.38
N PRO A 104 -9.76 7.27 -19.25
CA PRO A 104 -8.42 7.11 -19.85
C PRO A 104 -7.28 6.94 -18.84
N ASP A 105 -7.23 7.77 -17.79
CA ASP A 105 -6.17 7.69 -16.78
C ASP A 105 -6.23 6.39 -16.00
N GLY A 106 -7.43 5.95 -15.60
CA GLY A 106 -7.64 4.69 -14.89
C GLY A 106 -7.26 3.48 -15.74
N MET A 107 -7.64 3.49 -17.01
CA MET A 107 -7.30 2.41 -17.94
C MET A 107 -5.80 2.34 -18.20
N ALA A 108 -5.16 3.48 -18.44
CA ALA A 108 -3.72 3.54 -18.66
C ALA A 108 -2.95 3.02 -17.44
N LEU A 109 -3.36 3.42 -16.24
CA LEU A 109 -2.76 2.96 -14.99
C LEU A 109 -2.94 1.45 -14.81
N TRP A 110 -4.13 0.93 -15.06
CA TRP A 110 -4.45 -0.50 -14.99
C TRP A 110 -3.58 -1.32 -15.93
N GLU A 111 -3.41 -0.87 -17.17
CA GLU A 111 -2.57 -1.54 -18.17
C GLU A 111 -1.09 -1.56 -17.76
N MET A 112 -0.58 -0.45 -17.24
CA MET A 112 0.80 -0.39 -16.74
C MET A 112 1.04 -1.34 -15.57
N VAL A 113 0.13 -1.39 -14.62
CA VAL A 113 0.23 -2.29 -13.45
C VAL A 113 0.18 -3.75 -13.90
N ASN A 114 -0.78 -4.11 -14.73
CA ASN A 114 -0.94 -5.47 -15.21
C ASN A 114 0.26 -5.95 -16.03
N HIS A 115 0.81 -5.09 -16.87
CA HIS A 115 1.99 -5.43 -17.66
C HIS A 115 3.18 -5.77 -16.73
N ARG A 116 3.41 -4.97 -15.70
CA ARG A 116 4.49 -5.20 -14.73
C ARG A 116 4.28 -6.48 -13.92
N MET A 117 3.05 -6.74 -13.49
CA MET A 117 2.72 -7.98 -12.78
C MET A 117 2.93 -9.21 -13.66
N TYR A 118 2.50 -9.15 -14.91
CA TYR A 118 2.70 -10.24 -15.87
C TYR A 118 4.19 -10.52 -16.12
N MET A 119 4.98 -9.49 -16.34
CA MET A 119 6.43 -9.63 -16.55
C MET A 119 7.13 -10.19 -15.32
N SER A 120 6.71 -9.81 -14.13
CA SER A 120 7.22 -10.36 -12.87
C SER A 120 6.92 -11.84 -12.74
N ASP A 121 5.70 -12.26 -13.05
CA ASP A 121 5.28 -13.68 -13.00
C ASP A 121 6.07 -14.52 -14.01
N VAL A 122 6.27 -14.03 -15.22
CA VAL A 122 7.09 -14.70 -16.24
C VAL A 122 8.53 -14.86 -15.75
N ALA A 123 9.12 -13.83 -15.17
CA ALA A 123 10.48 -13.89 -14.63
C ALA A 123 10.61 -14.91 -13.51
N GLN A 124 9.62 -14.99 -12.62
CA GLN A 124 9.60 -15.99 -11.54
C GLN A 124 9.46 -17.41 -12.09
N SER A 125 8.61 -17.62 -13.07
CA SER A 125 8.44 -18.92 -13.73
C SER A 125 9.76 -19.41 -14.37
N LEU A 126 10.47 -18.53 -15.06
CA LEU A 126 11.76 -18.86 -15.65
C LEU A 126 12.81 -19.21 -14.59
N LYS A 127 12.84 -18.49 -13.48
CA LYS A 127 13.74 -18.80 -12.36
C LYS A 127 13.42 -20.17 -11.74
N SER A 128 12.15 -20.51 -11.59
CA SER A 128 11.72 -21.80 -11.06
C SER A 128 12.16 -22.96 -11.95
N GLU A 129 12.05 -22.82 -13.27
CA GLU A 129 12.52 -23.84 -14.23
C GLU A 129 14.03 -24.04 -14.17
N HIS A 130 14.81 -22.98 -13.95
CA HIS A 130 16.26 -23.05 -13.84
C HIS A 130 16.74 -23.58 -12.48
N SER A 131 15.91 -23.57 -11.44
CA SER A 131 16.27 -24.03 -10.10
C SER A 131 15.94 -25.49 -9.85
N LEU A 132 15.31 -26.20 -10.78
CA LEU A 132 15.05 -27.65 -10.70
C LEU A 132 16.34 -28.41 -10.96
N PRO A 133 16.68 -29.41 -10.10
CA PRO A 133 17.86 -30.23 -10.31
C PRO A 133 17.78 -31.09 -11.56
#